data_b488bddc7fd0f6dc9accb5b1e227e513
#
_entry.id   b488bddc7fd0f6dc9accb5b1e227e513
#
_cell.length_a   1.000
_cell.length_b   1.000
_cell.length_c   1.000
_cell.angle_alpha   90.00
_cell.angle_beta   90.00
_cell.angle_gamma   90.00
#
_symmetry.space_group_name_H-M   'P 1'
#
loop_
_entity.id
_entity.type
_entity.pdbx_description
1 polymer ?
#
loop_
_entity_poly.entity_id
_entity_poly.type
_entity_poly.pdbx_seq_one_letter_code
_entity_poly.pdbx_strand_id
1 'polypeptide(L)'
;MERIETTILRNLIFNEEYSRKVIPFIQPAYFEKRTEKIIYEEITKFIVKYGSSITIEALNIETEGRTDLSEDEVKEVRDINNSLTSSVVENQWLIDTTEKWCRDRAIYLALMESIALADGQDETKGRDAIPTILSDALAVSFDNHIGHDYLQDYDERYESYHRKEDKIPFDLEFFDKITKGGLPNKTLNIALAGTGVGKSLFMCHVA
;
A
#
# COMPACT_ATOMS: atom_id res chain seq x y z
N MET A 1 15.97 -23.52 -5.09
CA MET A 1 15.71 -22.21 -4.46
C MET A 1 14.21 -22.14 -4.24
N GLU A 2 13.74 -21.98 -3.04
CA GLU A 2 12.29 -21.90 -2.75
C GLU A 2 11.74 -20.60 -3.34
N ARG A 3 10.58 -20.65 -3.97
CA ARG A 3 9.95 -19.48 -4.58
C ARG A 3 9.33 -18.62 -3.48
N ILE A 4 9.35 -17.30 -3.65
CA ILE A 4 8.80 -16.37 -2.67
C ILE A 4 7.29 -16.60 -2.46
N GLU A 5 6.55 -16.96 -3.51
CA GLU A 5 5.12 -17.25 -3.44
C GLU A 5 4.83 -18.43 -2.49
N THR A 6 5.64 -19.49 -2.56
CA THR A 6 5.52 -20.64 -1.66
C THR A 6 5.80 -20.23 -0.21
N THR A 7 6.82 -19.38 0.01
CA THR A 7 7.14 -18.85 1.33
C THR A 7 6.00 -17.98 1.88
N ILE A 8 5.38 -17.14 1.04
CA ILE A 8 4.23 -16.31 1.41
C ILE A 8 3.06 -17.22 1.82
N LEU A 9 2.64 -18.16 0.97
CA LEU A 9 1.50 -19.06 1.22
C LEU A 9 1.71 -19.85 2.52
N ARG A 10 2.90 -20.39 2.73
CA ARG A 10 3.26 -21.10 3.96
C ARG A 10 3.08 -20.22 5.20
N ASN A 11 3.60 -18.99 5.17
CA ASN A 11 3.51 -18.11 6.33
C ASN A 11 2.11 -17.53 6.54
N LEU A 12 1.27 -17.43 5.52
CA LEU A 12 -0.15 -17.11 5.67
C LEU A 12 -0.90 -18.17 6.49
N ILE A 13 -0.45 -19.44 6.43
CA ILE A 13 -1.05 -20.55 7.19
C ILE A 13 -0.49 -20.63 8.61
N PHE A 14 0.86 -20.55 8.76
CA PHE A 14 1.54 -20.88 10.01
C PHE A 14 1.93 -19.67 10.87
N ASN A 15 1.81 -18.43 10.36
CA ASN A 15 2.18 -17.21 11.06
C ASN A 15 1.02 -16.21 11.08
N GLU A 16 0.25 -16.22 12.16
CA GLU A 16 -0.95 -15.39 12.28
C GLU A 16 -0.63 -13.88 12.32
N GLU A 17 0.46 -13.48 12.97
CA GLU A 17 0.87 -12.08 13.02
C GLU A 17 1.21 -11.54 11.63
N TYR A 18 2.00 -12.29 10.87
CA TYR A 18 2.32 -11.98 9.49
C TYR A 18 1.06 -11.92 8.62
N SER A 19 0.20 -12.94 8.71
CA SER A 19 -1.03 -13.05 7.95
C SER A 19 -1.93 -11.82 8.13
N ARG A 20 -2.15 -11.37 9.37
CA ARG A 20 -2.96 -10.18 9.69
C ARG A 20 -2.39 -8.90 9.08
N LYS A 21 -1.06 -8.78 9.01
CA LYS A 21 -0.40 -7.59 8.45
C LYS A 21 -0.46 -7.54 6.93
N VAL A 22 -0.29 -8.68 6.23
CA VAL A 22 -0.04 -8.67 4.78
C VAL A 22 -1.27 -8.94 3.92
N ILE A 23 -2.27 -9.68 4.43
CA ILE A 23 -3.49 -10.03 3.67
C ILE A 23 -4.18 -8.81 3.03
N PRO A 24 -4.30 -7.65 3.69
CA PRO A 24 -4.97 -6.50 3.08
C PRO A 24 -4.30 -5.97 1.80
N PHE A 25 -3.03 -6.30 1.60
CA PHE A 25 -2.22 -5.77 0.49
C PHE A 25 -1.95 -6.77 -0.62
N ILE A 26 -2.13 -8.07 -0.36
CA ILE A 26 -1.93 -9.11 -1.35
C ILE A 26 -3.22 -9.27 -2.18
N GLN A 27 -3.05 -9.33 -3.48
CA GLN A 27 -4.15 -9.62 -4.40
C GLN A 27 -3.95 -11.00 -5.05
N PRO A 28 -5.04 -11.77 -5.31
CA PRO A 28 -4.94 -13.04 -6.00
C PRO A 28 -4.21 -12.96 -7.34
N ALA A 29 -4.35 -11.83 -8.05
CA ALA A 29 -3.70 -11.59 -9.34
C ALA A 29 -2.16 -11.51 -9.28
N TYR A 30 -1.58 -11.32 -8.09
CA TYR A 30 -0.12 -11.27 -7.93
C TYR A 30 0.53 -12.65 -8.10
N PHE A 31 -0.20 -13.74 -7.83
CA PHE A 31 0.29 -15.10 -8.06
C PHE A 31 0.25 -15.47 -9.54
N GLU A 32 1.35 -16.03 -10.03
CA GLU A 32 1.44 -16.43 -11.44
C GLU A 32 0.69 -17.71 -11.74
N LYS A 33 0.85 -18.70 -10.83
CA LYS A 33 0.23 -20.01 -11.00
C LYS A 33 -1.20 -19.98 -10.51
N ARG A 34 -2.10 -20.58 -11.29
CA ARG A 34 -3.50 -20.71 -10.92
C ARG A 34 -3.69 -21.49 -9.60
N THR A 35 -2.89 -22.53 -9.36
CA THR A 35 -2.92 -23.31 -8.13
C THR A 35 -2.54 -22.50 -6.91
N GLU A 36 -1.51 -21.64 -6.98
CA GLU A 36 -1.11 -20.73 -5.89
C GLU A 36 -2.19 -19.67 -5.61
N LYS A 37 -2.83 -19.16 -6.67
CA LYS A 37 -3.95 -18.23 -6.58
C LYS A 37 -5.14 -18.84 -5.85
N ILE A 38 -5.50 -20.09 -6.18
CA ILE A 38 -6.59 -20.83 -5.54
C ILE A 38 -6.29 -21.01 -4.04
N ILE A 39 -5.08 -21.43 -3.69
CA ILE A 39 -4.64 -21.58 -2.29
C ILE A 39 -4.81 -20.26 -1.53
N TYR A 40 -4.34 -19.16 -2.10
CA TYR A 40 -4.47 -17.84 -1.48
C TYR A 40 -5.93 -17.42 -1.31
N GLU A 41 -6.78 -17.62 -2.32
CA GLU A 41 -8.22 -17.32 -2.26
C GLU A 41 -8.90 -18.06 -1.11
N GLU A 42 -8.64 -19.38 -0.95
CA GLU A 42 -9.25 -20.18 0.12
C GLU A 42 -8.70 -19.78 1.51
N ILE A 43 -7.40 -19.48 1.63
CA ILE A 43 -6.82 -18.96 2.88
C ILE A 43 -7.53 -17.67 3.29
N THR A 44 -7.64 -16.73 2.36
CA THR A 44 -8.24 -15.41 2.63
C THR A 44 -9.73 -15.53 2.97
N LYS A 45 -10.46 -16.32 2.21
CA LYS A 45 -11.89 -16.58 2.44
C LYS A 45 -12.13 -17.19 3.82
N PHE A 46 -11.30 -18.14 4.23
CA PHE A 46 -11.38 -18.77 5.55
C PHE A 46 -11.10 -17.77 6.68
N ILE A 47 -10.03 -16.96 6.55
CA ILE A 47 -9.66 -15.97 7.56
C ILE A 47 -10.76 -14.90 7.70
N VAL A 48 -11.33 -14.42 6.59
CA VAL A 48 -12.43 -13.45 6.62
C VAL A 48 -13.69 -14.05 7.29
N LYS A 49 -13.96 -15.33 7.05
CA LYS A 49 -15.17 -16.01 7.59
C LYS A 49 -15.04 -16.36 9.06
N TYR A 50 -13.87 -16.83 9.49
CA TYR A 50 -13.68 -17.43 10.82
C TYR A 50 -12.77 -16.61 11.74
N GLY A 51 -12.05 -15.60 11.24
CA GLY A 51 -11.15 -14.76 12.03
C GLY A 51 -9.89 -15.45 12.55
N SER A 52 -9.56 -16.64 12.04
CA SER A 52 -8.43 -17.47 12.45
C SER A 52 -7.67 -18.05 11.26
N SER A 53 -6.41 -18.44 11.46
CA SER A 53 -5.62 -19.12 10.42
C SER A 53 -6.23 -20.48 10.08
N ILE A 54 -6.15 -20.85 8.81
CA ILE A 54 -6.62 -22.13 8.28
C ILE A 54 -5.57 -23.22 8.55
N THR A 55 -6.00 -24.46 8.80
CA THR A 55 -5.10 -25.63 8.83
C THR A 55 -4.97 -26.27 7.45
N ILE A 56 -3.92 -27.05 7.22
CA ILE A 56 -3.71 -27.76 5.94
C ILE A 56 -4.88 -28.69 5.63
N GLU A 57 -5.40 -29.39 6.65
CA GLU A 57 -6.54 -30.30 6.49
C GLU A 57 -7.80 -29.54 6.07
N ALA A 58 -8.09 -28.40 6.71
CA ALA A 58 -9.22 -27.56 6.37
C ALA A 58 -9.08 -26.98 4.96
N LEU A 59 -7.87 -26.52 4.58
CA LEU A 59 -7.56 -25.99 3.26
C LEU A 59 -7.80 -27.04 2.16
N ASN A 60 -7.40 -28.29 2.40
CA ASN A 60 -7.65 -29.38 1.46
C ASN A 60 -9.15 -29.67 1.30
N ILE A 61 -9.92 -29.67 2.41
CA ILE A 61 -11.37 -29.88 2.38
C ILE A 61 -12.07 -28.73 1.63
N GLU A 62 -11.74 -27.47 1.92
CA GLU A 62 -12.35 -26.33 1.23
C GLU A 62 -12.02 -26.33 -0.28
N THR A 63 -10.79 -26.72 -0.65
CA THR A 63 -10.38 -26.83 -2.06
C THR A 63 -11.13 -27.94 -2.79
N GLU A 64 -11.33 -29.11 -2.16
CA GLU A 64 -12.10 -30.22 -2.73
C GLU A 64 -13.58 -29.89 -2.90
N GLY A 65 -14.10 -28.98 -2.08
CA GLY A 65 -15.48 -28.51 -2.18
C GLY A 65 -15.73 -27.56 -3.36
N ARG A 66 -14.69 -27.12 -4.07
CA ARG A 66 -14.83 -26.22 -5.24
C ARG A 66 -15.28 -26.97 -6.47
N THR A 67 -16.28 -26.42 -7.13
CA THR A 67 -16.86 -27.01 -8.37
C THR A 67 -16.26 -26.46 -9.65
N ASP A 68 -15.41 -25.43 -9.54
CA ASP A 68 -14.75 -24.74 -10.67
C ASP A 68 -13.36 -25.29 -10.98
N LEU A 69 -12.90 -26.31 -10.23
CA LEU A 69 -11.60 -26.94 -10.40
C LEU A 69 -11.70 -28.30 -11.07
N SER A 70 -10.70 -28.62 -11.90
CA SER A 70 -10.51 -29.95 -12.43
C SER A 70 -9.89 -30.88 -11.38
N GLU A 71 -10.05 -32.21 -11.55
CA GLU A 71 -9.43 -33.20 -10.66
C GLU A 71 -7.89 -33.07 -10.60
N ASP A 72 -7.27 -32.71 -11.71
CA ASP A 72 -5.83 -32.51 -11.78
C ASP A 72 -5.39 -31.27 -10.97
N GLU A 73 -6.14 -30.16 -11.06
CA GLU A 73 -5.88 -28.95 -10.28
C GLU A 73 -6.07 -29.19 -8.76
N VAL A 74 -7.10 -29.90 -8.37
CA VAL A 74 -7.32 -30.28 -6.96
C VAL A 74 -6.17 -31.13 -6.43
N LYS A 75 -5.68 -32.07 -7.23
CA LYS A 75 -4.53 -32.90 -6.87
C LYS A 75 -3.24 -32.06 -6.73
N GLU A 76 -2.97 -31.18 -7.70
CA GLU A 76 -1.80 -30.30 -7.64
C GLU A 76 -1.84 -29.37 -6.42
N VAL A 77 -2.99 -28.77 -6.13
CA VAL A 77 -3.18 -27.93 -4.93
C VAL A 77 -2.95 -28.73 -3.65
N ARG A 78 -3.49 -29.95 -3.56
CA ARG A 78 -3.27 -30.83 -2.41
C ARG A 78 -1.78 -31.18 -2.24
N ASP A 79 -1.07 -31.48 -3.32
CA ASP A 79 0.36 -31.78 -3.28
C ASP A 79 1.16 -30.57 -2.79
N ILE A 80 0.83 -29.38 -3.26
CA ILE A 80 1.44 -28.11 -2.78
C ILE A 80 1.13 -27.94 -1.29
N ASN A 81 -0.12 -28.01 -0.86
CA ASN A 81 -0.54 -27.83 0.53
C ASN A 81 0.22 -28.77 1.48
N ASN A 82 0.31 -30.05 1.12
CA ASN A 82 0.98 -31.06 1.92
C ASN A 82 2.52 -30.87 1.96
N SER A 83 3.09 -30.16 1.00
CA SER A 83 4.50 -29.79 0.98
C SER A 83 4.82 -28.60 1.89
N LEU A 84 3.80 -27.79 2.28
CA LEU A 84 3.97 -26.64 3.14
C LEU A 84 4.19 -27.09 4.58
N THR A 85 5.41 -26.94 5.07
CA THR A 85 5.77 -27.23 6.45
C THR A 85 6.14 -25.97 7.21
N SER A 86 5.81 -25.92 8.50
CA SER A 86 6.17 -24.78 9.34
C SER A 86 7.69 -24.56 9.34
N SER A 87 8.13 -23.36 9.05
CA SER A 87 9.53 -22.96 9.20
C SER A 87 9.61 -21.59 9.86
N VAL A 88 10.61 -21.41 10.71
CA VAL A 88 10.85 -20.14 11.36
C VAL A 88 11.55 -19.21 10.37
N VAL A 89 10.90 -18.11 10.04
CA VAL A 89 11.46 -17.01 9.22
C VAL A 89 11.37 -15.75 10.05
N GLU A 90 12.36 -14.87 9.94
CA GLU A 90 12.36 -13.58 10.62
C GLU A 90 11.22 -12.71 10.07
N ASN A 91 10.38 -12.20 10.98
CA ASN A 91 9.10 -11.59 10.63
C ASN A 91 9.27 -10.29 9.82
N GLN A 92 10.22 -9.44 10.21
CA GLN A 92 10.42 -8.16 9.53
C GLN A 92 10.94 -8.38 8.11
N TRP A 93 11.94 -9.24 7.94
CA TRP A 93 12.45 -9.59 6.62
C TRP A 93 11.36 -10.15 5.71
N LEU A 94 10.47 -10.98 6.27
CA LEU A 94 9.38 -11.59 5.51
C LEU A 94 8.37 -10.52 5.05
N ILE A 95 8.01 -9.57 5.91
CA ILE A 95 7.11 -8.46 5.58
C ILE A 95 7.73 -7.59 4.48
N ASP A 96 8.99 -7.16 4.65
CA ASP A 96 9.69 -6.30 3.68
C ASP A 96 9.83 -7.00 2.31
N THR A 97 10.14 -8.30 2.32
CA THR A 97 10.25 -9.10 1.10
C THR A 97 8.90 -9.27 0.41
N THR A 98 7.83 -9.48 1.18
CA THR A 98 6.47 -9.60 0.65
C THR A 98 5.99 -8.27 0.08
N GLU A 99 6.25 -7.14 0.74
CA GLU A 99 5.93 -5.81 0.23
C GLU A 99 6.60 -5.55 -1.12
N LYS A 100 7.91 -5.83 -1.19
CA LYS A 100 8.66 -5.72 -2.45
C LYS A 100 8.04 -6.59 -3.54
N TRP A 101 7.73 -7.84 -3.24
CA TRP A 101 7.09 -8.75 -4.19
C TRP A 101 5.72 -8.23 -4.65
N CYS A 102 4.86 -7.75 -3.75
CA CYS A 102 3.57 -7.15 -4.09
C CYS A 102 3.74 -5.95 -5.03
N ARG A 103 4.70 -5.07 -4.74
CA ARG A 103 4.99 -3.89 -5.56
C ARG A 103 5.47 -4.29 -6.96
N ASP A 104 6.42 -5.22 -7.04
CA ASP A 104 6.95 -5.72 -8.31
C ASP A 104 5.84 -6.36 -9.17
N ARG A 105 4.95 -7.14 -8.54
CA ARG A 105 3.80 -7.76 -9.22
C ARG A 105 2.75 -6.74 -9.66
N ALA A 106 2.45 -5.76 -8.81
CA ALA A 106 1.52 -4.67 -9.15
C ALA A 106 2.03 -3.88 -10.37
N ILE A 107 3.31 -3.51 -10.39
CA ILE A 107 3.94 -2.81 -11.52
C ILE A 107 3.88 -3.67 -12.78
N TYR A 108 4.21 -4.96 -12.69
CA TYR A 108 4.14 -5.87 -13.84
C TYR A 108 2.73 -5.93 -14.44
N LEU A 109 1.71 -6.13 -13.60
CA LEU A 109 0.31 -6.18 -14.05
C LEU A 109 -0.15 -4.86 -14.65
N ALA A 110 0.21 -3.74 -14.03
CA ALA A 110 -0.10 -2.40 -14.53
C ALA A 110 0.54 -2.13 -15.90
N LEU A 111 1.77 -2.58 -16.12
CA LEU A 111 2.44 -2.50 -17.42
C LEU A 111 1.73 -3.37 -18.48
N MET A 112 1.35 -4.60 -18.15
CA MET A 112 0.62 -5.48 -19.07
C MET A 112 -0.75 -4.89 -19.43
N GLU A 113 -1.49 -4.35 -18.45
CA GLU A 113 -2.75 -3.66 -18.69
C GLU A 113 -2.56 -2.40 -19.56
N SER A 114 -1.53 -1.61 -19.27
CA SER A 114 -1.20 -0.41 -20.04
C SER A 114 -0.88 -0.72 -21.51
N ILE A 115 -0.16 -1.83 -21.76
CA ILE A 115 0.15 -2.30 -23.11
C ILE A 115 -1.14 -2.72 -23.83
N ALA A 116 -2.02 -3.49 -23.17
CA ALA A 116 -3.29 -3.93 -23.73
C ALA A 116 -4.19 -2.74 -24.12
N LEU A 117 -4.25 -1.69 -23.26
CA LEU A 117 -4.95 -0.44 -23.53
C LEU A 117 -4.32 0.33 -24.71
N ALA A 118 -2.99 0.39 -24.79
CA ALA A 118 -2.30 1.08 -25.88
C ALA A 118 -2.53 0.39 -27.23
N ASP A 119 -2.58 -0.95 -27.24
CA ASP A 119 -2.84 -1.77 -28.42
C ASP A 119 -4.35 -1.83 -28.80
N GLY A 120 -5.26 -1.26 -27.95
CA GLY A 120 -6.69 -1.27 -28.20
C GLY A 120 -7.34 -2.65 -28.02
N GLN A 121 -6.71 -3.55 -27.25
CA GLN A 121 -7.25 -4.87 -26.92
C GLN A 121 -8.29 -4.81 -25.79
N ASP A 122 -8.26 -3.76 -24.98
CA ASP A 122 -9.22 -3.51 -23.92
C ASP A 122 -9.99 -2.20 -24.21
N GLU A 123 -11.28 -2.33 -24.48
CA GLU A 123 -12.18 -1.20 -24.75
C GLU A 123 -12.86 -0.66 -23.47
N THR A 124 -12.63 -1.28 -22.32
CA THR A 124 -13.30 -0.91 -21.07
C THR A 124 -12.77 0.39 -20.46
N LYS A 125 -11.51 0.72 -20.73
CA LYS A 125 -10.81 1.93 -20.24
C LYS A 125 -10.18 2.67 -21.40
N GLY A 126 -10.14 4.00 -21.32
CA GLY A 126 -9.42 4.84 -22.28
C GLY A 126 -7.90 4.84 -22.02
N ARG A 127 -7.11 5.21 -23.04
CA ARG A 127 -5.65 5.36 -22.93
C ARG A 127 -5.21 6.40 -21.90
N ASP A 128 -6.08 7.35 -21.57
CA ASP A 128 -5.91 8.37 -20.53
C ASP A 128 -5.88 7.79 -19.11
N ALA A 129 -6.33 6.54 -18.91
CA ALA A 129 -6.22 5.83 -17.63
C ALA A 129 -4.81 5.31 -17.33
N ILE A 130 -3.92 5.17 -18.33
CA ILE A 130 -2.58 4.59 -18.16
C ILE A 130 -1.76 5.28 -17.06
N PRO A 131 -1.66 6.62 -16.98
CA PRO A 131 -0.90 7.27 -15.92
C PRO A 131 -1.42 6.93 -14.52
N THR A 132 -2.74 6.83 -14.35
CA THR A 132 -3.36 6.47 -13.06
C THR A 132 -3.06 5.02 -12.69
N ILE A 133 -3.21 4.08 -13.63
CA ILE A 133 -2.90 2.65 -13.43
C ILE A 133 -1.46 2.46 -12.96
N LEU A 134 -0.50 3.13 -13.60
CA LEU A 134 0.92 3.06 -13.22
C LEU A 134 1.20 3.75 -11.88
N SER A 135 0.56 4.90 -11.63
CA SER A 135 0.69 5.61 -10.36
C SER A 135 0.19 4.78 -9.18
N ASP A 136 -0.97 4.13 -9.32
CA ASP A 136 -1.57 3.27 -8.30
C ASP A 136 -0.67 2.05 -8.00
N ALA A 137 -0.09 1.45 -9.04
CA ALA A 137 0.84 0.33 -8.87
C ALA A 137 2.13 0.72 -8.14
N LEU A 138 2.64 1.92 -8.39
CA LEU A 138 3.82 2.47 -7.70
C LEU A 138 3.53 2.85 -6.24
N ALA A 139 2.28 3.17 -5.91
CA ALA A 139 1.84 3.54 -4.58
C ALA A 139 1.61 2.33 -3.64
N VAL A 140 1.75 1.10 -4.13
CA VAL A 140 1.61 -0.11 -3.29
C VAL A 140 2.66 -0.12 -2.19
N SER A 141 2.21 -0.01 -0.94
CA SER A 141 3.04 -0.03 0.27
C SER A 141 2.26 -0.65 1.42
N PHE A 142 2.97 -1.37 2.29
CA PHE A 142 2.41 -1.92 3.53
C PHE A 142 2.42 -0.90 4.68
N ASP A 143 2.88 0.30 4.40
CA ASP A 143 2.88 1.37 5.37
C ASP A 143 1.44 1.88 5.58
N ASN A 144 0.88 1.53 6.73
CA ASN A 144 -0.44 2.00 7.17
C ASN A 144 -0.37 3.37 7.88
N HIS A 145 0.82 3.97 7.95
CA HIS A 145 0.99 5.29 8.56
C HIS A 145 0.40 6.39 7.66
N ILE A 146 -0.91 6.40 7.54
CA ILE A 146 -1.65 7.55 7.01
C ILE A 146 -1.86 8.55 8.14
N GLY A 147 -0.88 9.42 8.33
CA GLY A 147 -0.92 10.44 9.39
C GLY A 147 -0.10 10.06 10.63
N HIS A 148 -0.15 10.89 11.66
CA HIS A 148 0.53 10.66 12.92
C HIS A 148 -0.38 9.87 13.89
N ASP A 149 0.13 8.76 14.44
CA ASP A 149 -0.52 8.11 15.58
C ASP A 149 -0.39 9.03 16.81
N TYR A 150 -1.55 9.42 17.35
CA TYR A 150 -1.57 10.39 18.44
C TYR A 150 -0.87 9.91 19.71
N LEU A 151 -0.84 8.61 19.95
CA LEU A 151 -0.25 8.02 21.15
C LEU A 151 1.18 7.57 20.94
N GLN A 152 1.50 7.03 19.75
CA GLN A 152 2.82 6.46 19.47
C GLN A 152 3.82 7.50 19.00
N ASP A 153 3.38 8.49 18.20
CA ASP A 153 4.26 9.50 17.59
C ASP A 153 4.34 10.78 18.43
N TYR A 154 4.23 10.68 19.76
CA TYR A 154 4.21 11.85 20.61
C TYR A 154 5.54 12.61 20.60
N ASP A 155 6.67 11.92 20.50
CA ASP A 155 8.01 12.52 20.44
C ASP A 155 8.21 13.29 19.12
N GLU A 156 7.86 12.71 17.98
CA GLU A 156 7.92 13.40 16.68
C GLU A 156 7.02 14.64 16.65
N ARG A 157 5.83 14.54 17.25
CA ARG A 157 4.91 15.67 17.39
C ARG A 157 5.49 16.77 18.25
N TYR A 158 6.09 16.39 19.39
CA TYR A 158 6.73 17.36 20.28
C TYR A 158 7.87 18.07 19.57
N GLU A 159 8.72 17.37 18.86
CA GLU A 159 9.78 17.96 18.03
C GLU A 159 9.23 18.85 16.92
N SER A 160 8.17 18.41 16.23
CA SER A 160 7.50 19.18 15.18
C SER A 160 6.97 20.52 15.69
N TYR A 161 6.33 20.54 16.87
CA TYR A 161 5.82 21.77 17.49
C TYR A 161 6.91 22.71 18.00
N HIS A 162 8.10 22.18 18.32
CA HIS A 162 9.23 22.97 18.82
C HIS A 162 10.27 23.26 17.76
N ARG A 163 10.12 22.72 16.56
CA ARG A 163 10.99 22.98 15.42
C ARG A 163 10.84 24.46 15.03
N LYS A 164 11.97 25.18 15.03
CA LYS A 164 11.99 26.53 14.49
C LYS A 164 11.83 26.44 12.98
N GLU A 165 10.69 26.88 12.48
CA GLU A 165 10.47 27.01 11.03
C GLU A 165 11.21 28.22 10.50
N ASP A 166 11.88 28.05 9.37
CA ASP A 166 12.44 29.18 8.62
C ASP A 166 11.27 29.98 8.03
N LYS A 167 11.24 31.27 8.35
CA LYS A 167 10.21 32.19 7.91
C LYS A 167 10.80 33.19 6.92
N ILE A 168 9.98 33.62 5.98
CA ILE A 168 10.28 34.68 5.04
C ILE A 168 9.85 36.00 5.69
N PRO A 169 10.78 36.92 6.01
CA PRO A 169 10.41 38.19 6.62
C PRO A 169 9.63 39.08 5.66
N PHE A 170 8.75 39.92 6.19
CA PHE A 170 8.06 40.93 5.38
C PHE A 170 8.95 42.14 5.09
N ASP A 171 10.11 42.30 5.74
CA ASP A 171 10.90 43.53 5.80
C ASP A 171 10.10 44.75 6.26
N LEU A 172 9.05 44.50 7.01
CA LEU A 172 8.20 45.50 7.66
C LEU A 172 8.16 45.19 9.16
N GLU A 173 8.85 45.96 9.96
CA GLU A 173 9.11 45.72 11.39
C GLU A 173 7.84 45.38 12.17
N PHE A 174 6.73 46.06 11.87
CA PHE A 174 5.45 45.81 12.54
C PHE A 174 4.86 44.41 12.21
N PHE A 175 4.93 44.01 10.94
CA PHE A 175 4.41 42.69 10.50
C PHE A 175 5.32 41.56 10.97
N ASP A 176 6.64 41.74 10.92
CA ASP A 176 7.60 40.77 11.40
C ASP A 176 7.47 40.52 12.90
N LYS A 177 7.18 41.60 13.67
CA LYS A 177 6.92 41.48 15.11
C LYS A 177 5.62 40.69 15.41
N ILE A 178 4.52 40.98 14.69
CA ILE A 178 3.21 40.29 14.89
C ILE A 178 3.31 38.82 14.50
N THR A 179 3.97 38.50 13.37
CA THR A 179 4.09 37.14 12.84
C THR A 179 5.25 36.36 13.46
N LYS A 180 6.00 36.97 14.37
CA LYS A 180 7.20 36.39 14.99
C LYS A 180 8.24 35.94 13.95
N GLY A 181 8.55 36.81 13.01
CA GLY A 181 9.64 36.63 12.05
C GLY A 181 9.25 36.43 10.59
N GLY A 182 7.97 36.58 10.24
CA GLY A 182 7.52 36.49 8.85
C GLY A 182 6.53 35.39 8.51
N LEU A 183 6.47 35.02 7.24
CA LEU A 183 5.60 33.99 6.69
C LEU A 183 6.27 32.61 6.79
N PRO A 184 5.62 31.59 7.35
CA PRO A 184 6.15 30.24 7.34
C PRO A 184 6.10 29.64 5.92
N ASN A 185 7.11 28.83 5.59
CA ASN A 185 7.18 28.14 4.32
C ASN A 185 6.01 27.13 4.15
N LYS A 186 5.60 26.87 2.91
CA LYS A 186 4.55 25.90 2.55
C LYS A 186 3.18 26.19 3.17
N THR A 187 2.87 27.45 3.47
CA THR A 187 1.55 27.86 3.98
C THR A 187 0.82 28.73 2.98
N LEU A 188 -0.52 28.64 2.99
CA LEU A 188 -1.38 29.55 2.24
C LEU A 188 -1.60 30.82 3.05
N ASN A 189 -1.09 31.96 2.55
CA ASN A 189 -1.26 33.26 3.17
C ASN A 189 -2.23 34.11 2.35
N ILE A 190 -3.25 34.69 3.00
CA ILE A 190 -4.28 35.49 2.34
C ILE A 190 -4.25 36.91 2.90
N ALA A 191 -3.93 37.88 2.02
CA ALA A 191 -4.01 39.31 2.35
C ALA A 191 -5.42 39.84 2.01
N LEU A 192 -6.14 40.27 3.04
CA LEU A 192 -7.49 40.81 2.90
C LEU A 192 -7.46 42.33 3.12
N ALA A 193 -7.92 43.09 2.11
CA ALA A 193 -7.98 44.55 2.18
C ALA A 193 -9.04 45.08 1.21
N GLY A 194 -9.56 46.25 1.49
CA GLY A 194 -10.51 46.94 0.61
C GLY A 194 -9.90 47.35 -0.74
N THR A 195 -10.71 47.93 -1.62
CA THR A 195 -10.24 48.48 -2.89
C THR A 195 -9.43 49.77 -2.69
N GLY A 196 -8.33 49.94 -3.41
CA GLY A 196 -7.53 51.15 -3.38
C GLY A 196 -6.57 51.34 -2.19
N VAL A 197 -6.48 50.38 -1.24
CA VAL A 197 -5.62 50.49 -0.04
C VAL A 197 -4.19 49.98 -0.24
N GLY A 198 -3.76 49.68 -1.46
CA GLY A 198 -2.40 49.25 -1.75
C GLY A 198 -2.12 47.75 -1.62
N LYS A 199 -3.19 46.89 -1.66
CA LYS A 199 -3.06 45.43 -1.57
C LYS A 199 -2.06 44.86 -2.58
N SER A 200 -2.14 45.29 -3.85
CA SER A 200 -1.22 44.81 -4.90
C SER A 200 0.23 45.26 -4.64
N LEU A 201 0.43 46.47 -4.11
CA LEU A 201 1.73 46.96 -3.75
C LEU A 201 2.36 46.14 -2.60
N PHE A 202 1.55 45.82 -1.58
CA PHE A 202 1.95 44.92 -0.49
C PHE A 202 2.34 43.54 -1.00
N MET A 203 1.53 42.95 -1.91
CA MET A 203 1.82 41.64 -2.48
C MET A 203 3.13 41.64 -3.31
N CYS A 204 3.38 42.72 -4.07
CA CYS A 204 4.64 42.85 -4.80
C CYS A 204 5.87 43.07 -3.89
N HIS A 205 5.68 43.62 -2.69
CA HIS A 205 6.72 43.79 -1.72
C HIS A 205 7.13 42.47 -1.05
N VAL A 206 6.17 41.58 -0.83
CA VAL A 206 6.37 40.30 -0.14
C VAL A 206 6.80 39.18 -1.10
N ALA A 207 6.56 39.29 -2.40
CA ALA A 207 6.94 38.31 -3.43
C ALA A 207 8.42 38.40 -3.80
#